data_e28245d9bbc1c2c0126276f05a1eea24
#
_entry.id   e28245d9bbc1c2c0126276f05a1eea24
#
_cell.length_a   1.000
_cell.length_b   1.000
_cell.length_c   1.000
_cell.angle_alpha   90.00
_cell.angle_beta   90.00
_cell.angle_gamma   90.00
#
_symmetry.space_group_name_H-M   'P 1'
#
loop_
_entity.id
_entity.type
_entity.pdbx_description
1 polymer ?
#
loop_
_entity_poly.entity_id
_entity_poly.type
_entity_poly.pdbx_seq_one_letter_code
_entity_poly.pdbx_strand_id
1 'polypeptide(L)'
;MVLVVGGITLLFGAVIGMAKDDIKKALAASTMSQIGYMILATGLGPIGYAFAIMHLLTHGFFKASMFLGAGSVMHGMKDEVNMRKFGGIGKFMPFTALTFGLGYLAIIGVPPFSGFYSKDKIIETAFNAGGIKGIALGMATLLGAVITAFYMTRVVILTFFGNERWGHKDEPAESPALMLIPIGLLSIGSIAAGFIFSKGDGLVNWLQPVVNPLKEHHAEEFLPPIIVSLMTLVAVMIGLTVAILKYRGDQVAQAPEKVSVLVSAARRDLFQDEFNEAAFMRPGQSLIKILLNLDYILIDGLVRSV
;
A
#
# COMPACT_ATOMS: atom_id res chain seq x y z
N MET A 1 -20.38 -5.88 6.90
CA MET A 1 -19.84 -4.51 6.95
C MET A 1 -18.31 -4.51 6.75
N VAL A 2 -17.51 -5.22 7.56
CA VAL A 2 -16.02 -5.27 7.49
C VAL A 2 -15.51 -5.62 6.09
N LEU A 3 -16.06 -6.64 5.43
CA LEU A 3 -15.72 -7.05 4.06
C LEU A 3 -15.85 -5.90 3.05
N VAL A 4 -16.97 -5.17 3.13
CA VAL A 4 -17.26 -4.06 2.20
C VAL A 4 -16.30 -2.90 2.43
N VAL A 5 -16.10 -2.52 3.69
CA VAL A 5 -15.14 -1.46 4.05
C VAL A 5 -13.73 -1.84 3.61
N GLY A 6 -13.31 -3.08 3.89
CA GLY A 6 -11.99 -3.58 3.45
C GLY A 6 -11.82 -3.55 1.94
N GLY A 7 -12.81 -4.03 1.19
CA GLY A 7 -12.79 -4.04 -0.28
C GLY A 7 -12.75 -2.63 -0.89
N ILE A 8 -13.56 -1.71 -0.35
CA ILE A 8 -13.53 -0.30 -0.78
C ILE A 8 -12.17 0.33 -0.45
N THR A 9 -11.67 0.17 0.76
CA THR A 9 -10.37 0.73 1.18
C THR A 9 -9.23 0.20 0.31
N LEU A 10 -9.25 -1.10 -0.02
CA LEU A 10 -8.29 -1.74 -0.90
C LEU A 10 -8.24 -1.05 -2.27
N LEU A 11 -9.38 -0.95 -2.95
CA LEU A 11 -9.45 -0.39 -4.29
C LEU A 11 -9.23 1.14 -4.28
N PHE A 12 -9.75 1.83 -3.29
CA PHE A 12 -9.57 3.27 -3.11
C PHE A 12 -8.09 3.63 -2.98
N GLY A 13 -7.37 2.97 -2.06
CA GLY A 13 -5.93 3.16 -1.89
C GLY A 13 -5.14 2.82 -3.14
N ALA A 14 -5.51 1.73 -3.85
CA ALA A 14 -4.85 1.33 -5.08
C ALA A 14 -5.01 2.39 -6.19
N VAL A 15 -6.22 2.93 -6.38
CA VAL A 15 -6.51 3.96 -7.39
C VAL A 15 -5.75 5.25 -7.10
N ILE A 16 -5.71 5.70 -5.84
CA ILE A 16 -4.94 6.88 -5.45
C ILE A 16 -3.44 6.66 -5.71
N GLY A 17 -2.91 5.48 -5.35
CA GLY A 17 -1.51 5.13 -5.56
C GLY A 17 -1.05 5.23 -7.02
N MET A 18 -1.93 4.92 -7.98
CA MET A 18 -1.64 5.08 -9.41
C MET A 18 -1.40 6.53 -9.84
N ALA A 19 -2.02 7.48 -9.17
CA ALA A 19 -2.06 8.89 -9.60
C ALA A 19 -1.04 9.79 -8.91
N LYS A 20 -0.53 9.39 -7.73
CA LYS A 20 0.43 10.21 -6.97
C LYS A 20 1.80 10.24 -7.62
N ASP A 21 2.37 11.43 -7.72
CA ASP A 21 3.73 11.66 -8.22
C ASP A 21 4.75 11.82 -7.08
N ASP A 22 4.30 12.09 -5.86
CA ASP A 22 5.09 12.09 -4.62
C ASP A 22 5.32 10.65 -4.15
N ILE A 23 6.59 10.25 -3.97
CA ILE A 23 6.99 8.89 -3.58
C ILE A 23 6.39 8.48 -2.24
N LYS A 24 6.37 9.40 -1.24
CA LYS A 24 5.78 9.11 0.08
C LYS A 24 4.28 8.94 -0.01
N LYS A 25 3.58 9.81 -0.75
CA LYS A 25 2.12 9.72 -0.93
C LYS A 25 1.73 8.47 -1.70
N ALA A 26 2.50 8.06 -2.71
CA ALA A 26 2.28 6.80 -3.42
C ALA A 26 2.45 5.59 -2.48
N LEU A 27 3.48 5.57 -1.64
CA LEU A 27 3.67 4.53 -0.63
C LEU A 27 2.59 4.56 0.45
N ALA A 28 2.12 5.73 0.90
CA ALA A 28 1.02 5.85 1.86
C ALA A 28 -0.29 5.29 1.30
N ALA A 29 -0.65 5.65 0.06
CA ALA A 29 -1.80 5.10 -0.63
C ALA A 29 -1.69 3.57 -0.80
N SER A 30 -0.48 3.08 -1.09
CA SER A 30 -0.17 1.67 -1.10
C SER A 30 -0.39 1.00 0.27
N THR A 31 -0.02 1.66 1.38
CA THR A 31 -0.32 1.16 2.73
C THR A 31 -1.81 1.03 2.95
N MET A 32 -2.58 2.07 2.60
CA MET A 32 -4.04 2.05 2.69
C MET A 32 -4.64 0.87 1.91
N SER A 33 -4.16 0.61 0.70
CA SER A 33 -4.60 -0.53 -0.10
C SER A 33 -4.28 -1.87 0.57
N GLN A 34 -3.09 -2.06 1.14
CA GLN A 34 -2.72 -3.31 1.83
C GLN A 34 -3.49 -3.50 3.14
N ILE A 35 -3.72 -2.44 3.90
CA ILE A 35 -4.62 -2.48 5.07
C ILE A 35 -6.05 -2.87 4.64
N GLY A 36 -6.50 -2.41 3.48
CA GLY A 36 -7.76 -2.85 2.87
C GLY A 36 -7.83 -4.38 2.67
N TYR A 37 -6.74 -5.02 2.20
CA TYR A 37 -6.64 -6.49 2.15
C TYR A 37 -6.80 -7.12 3.53
N MET A 38 -6.11 -6.58 4.55
CA MET A 38 -6.17 -7.11 5.92
C MET A 38 -7.56 -6.98 6.52
N ILE A 39 -8.20 -5.82 6.37
CA ILE A 39 -9.57 -5.58 6.85
C ILE A 39 -10.56 -6.51 6.11
N LEU A 40 -10.41 -6.68 4.80
CA LEU A 40 -11.23 -7.62 4.05
C LEU A 40 -11.04 -9.05 4.57
N ALA A 41 -9.79 -9.47 4.79
CA ALA A 41 -9.48 -10.79 5.32
C ALA A 41 -10.10 -11.01 6.71
N THR A 42 -10.06 -10.03 7.61
CA THR A 42 -10.72 -10.16 8.92
C THR A 42 -12.24 -10.33 8.79
N GLY A 43 -12.85 -9.81 7.73
CA GLY A 43 -14.28 -10.04 7.45
C GLY A 43 -14.62 -11.43 6.93
N LEU A 44 -13.63 -12.25 6.55
CA LEU A 44 -13.81 -13.61 6.06
C LEU A 44 -13.91 -14.67 7.17
N GLY A 45 -13.75 -14.27 8.45
CA GLY A 45 -13.85 -15.16 9.60
C GLY A 45 -12.49 -15.68 10.09
N PRO A 46 -12.48 -16.75 10.91
CA PRO A 46 -11.29 -17.17 11.68
C PRO A 46 -10.04 -17.41 10.84
N ILE A 47 -10.14 -18.12 9.72
CA ILE A 47 -9.00 -18.37 8.83
C ILE A 47 -8.49 -17.05 8.21
N GLY A 48 -9.41 -16.12 7.90
CA GLY A 48 -9.08 -14.80 7.41
C GLY A 48 -8.34 -13.95 8.44
N TYR A 49 -8.62 -14.10 9.74
CA TYR A 49 -7.89 -13.42 10.81
C TYR A 49 -6.40 -13.80 10.82
N ALA A 50 -6.12 -15.10 10.72
CA ALA A 50 -4.75 -15.60 10.70
C ALA A 50 -3.96 -15.06 9.50
N PHE A 51 -4.56 -15.04 8.30
CA PHE A 51 -3.92 -14.51 7.11
C PHE A 51 -3.82 -12.97 7.13
N ALA A 52 -4.79 -12.27 7.73
CA ALA A 52 -4.69 -10.82 7.96
C ALA A 52 -3.48 -10.46 8.85
N ILE A 53 -3.31 -11.21 9.96
CA ILE A 53 -2.17 -11.03 10.88
C ILE A 53 -0.85 -11.42 10.19
N MET A 54 -0.84 -12.52 9.43
CA MET A 54 0.33 -12.91 8.65
C MET A 54 0.73 -11.82 7.65
N HIS A 55 -0.25 -11.23 6.96
CA HIS A 55 0.01 -10.14 6.03
C HIS A 55 0.46 -8.87 6.75
N LEU A 56 -0.09 -8.57 7.93
CA LEU A 56 0.36 -7.45 8.76
C LEU A 56 1.85 -7.56 9.12
N LEU A 57 2.29 -8.74 9.56
CA LEU A 57 3.68 -9.00 9.93
C LEU A 57 4.62 -8.89 8.72
N THR A 58 4.30 -9.58 7.62
CA THR A 58 5.11 -9.52 6.40
C THR A 58 5.12 -8.13 5.78
N HIS A 59 3.97 -7.45 5.78
CA HIS A 59 3.82 -6.07 5.31
C HIS A 59 4.68 -5.11 6.13
N GLY A 60 4.76 -5.30 7.45
CA GLY A 60 5.63 -4.51 8.31
C GLY A 60 7.07 -4.48 7.82
N PHE A 61 7.63 -5.64 7.46
CA PHE A 61 9.01 -5.73 6.94
C PHE A 61 9.18 -5.01 5.62
N PHE A 62 8.44 -5.40 4.58
CA PHE A 62 8.68 -4.82 3.26
C PHE A 62 8.21 -3.37 3.16
N LYS A 63 7.21 -2.97 3.92
CA LYS A 63 6.72 -1.60 3.89
C LYS A 63 7.65 -0.64 4.60
N ALA A 64 8.14 -1.02 5.78
CA ALA A 64 9.13 -0.23 6.50
C ALA A 64 10.44 -0.09 5.69
N SER A 65 10.92 -1.20 5.07
CA SER A 65 12.07 -1.15 4.17
C SER A 65 11.87 -0.14 3.03
N MET A 66 10.70 -0.15 2.39
CA MET A 66 10.40 0.76 1.27
C MET A 66 10.24 2.22 1.72
N PHE A 67 9.60 2.48 2.87
CA PHE A 67 9.47 3.84 3.39
C PHE A 67 10.82 4.44 3.82
N LEU A 68 11.64 3.66 4.50
CA LEU A 68 12.99 4.08 4.85
C LEU A 68 13.87 4.23 3.60
N GLY A 69 13.71 3.35 2.60
CA GLY A 69 14.36 3.47 1.31
C GLY A 69 13.93 4.73 0.54
N ALA A 70 12.64 5.09 0.58
CA ALA A 70 12.17 6.36 0.03
C ALA A 70 12.73 7.55 0.81
N GLY A 71 12.86 7.44 2.14
CA GLY A 71 13.55 8.43 2.97
C GLY A 71 15.02 8.59 2.58
N SER A 72 15.71 7.49 2.30
CA SER A 72 17.09 7.50 1.79
C SER A 72 17.19 8.21 0.44
N VAL A 73 16.27 7.91 -0.52
CA VAL A 73 16.22 8.62 -1.81
C VAL A 73 16.01 10.12 -1.61
N MET A 74 15.07 10.52 -0.74
CA MET A 74 14.82 11.94 -0.46
C MET A 74 16.02 12.62 0.16
N HIS A 75 16.70 11.94 1.10
CA HIS A 75 17.91 12.46 1.72
C HIS A 75 19.02 12.71 0.67
N GLY A 76 19.23 11.73 -0.24
CA GLY A 76 20.16 11.86 -1.35
C GLY A 76 19.78 12.93 -2.39
N MET A 77 18.48 13.25 -2.49
CA MET A 77 17.89 14.19 -3.46
C MET A 77 17.50 15.54 -2.83
N LYS A 78 18.09 15.91 -1.69
CA LYS A 78 17.87 17.22 -1.02
C LYS A 78 16.38 17.51 -0.76
N ASP A 79 15.68 16.53 -0.20
CA ASP A 79 14.25 16.57 0.14
C ASP A 79 13.26 16.63 -1.05
N GLU A 80 13.72 16.42 -2.29
CA GLU A 80 12.80 16.26 -3.42
C GLU A 80 11.97 14.99 -3.23
N VAL A 81 10.67 15.10 -3.48
CA VAL A 81 9.70 14.00 -3.31
C VAL A 81 9.05 13.57 -4.62
N ASN A 82 9.14 14.39 -5.66
CA ASN A 82 8.47 14.17 -6.93
C ASN A 82 9.25 13.18 -7.79
N MET A 83 8.70 11.97 -7.94
CA MET A 83 9.31 10.90 -8.76
C MET A 83 9.53 11.30 -10.23
N ARG A 84 8.79 12.28 -10.75
CA ARG A 84 8.97 12.78 -12.12
C ARG A 84 10.27 13.56 -12.31
N LYS A 85 10.85 14.05 -11.22
CA LYS A 85 12.15 14.71 -11.19
C LYS A 85 13.31 13.76 -10.88
N PHE A 86 13.03 12.48 -10.61
CA PHE A 86 14.04 11.46 -10.36
C PHE A 86 14.53 10.83 -11.67
N GLY A 87 14.93 9.59 -11.63
CA GLY A 87 15.40 8.80 -12.77
C GLY A 87 16.88 8.48 -12.65
N GLY A 88 17.23 7.25 -12.97
CA GLY A 88 18.61 6.79 -12.94
C GLY A 88 19.28 6.74 -11.55
N ILE A 89 18.55 7.04 -10.46
CA ILE A 89 19.08 7.10 -9.09
C ILE A 89 19.73 5.78 -8.67
N GLY A 90 19.28 4.66 -9.21
CA GLY A 90 19.82 3.34 -8.86
C GLY A 90 21.32 3.17 -9.13
N LYS A 91 21.91 3.97 -10.03
CA LYS A 91 23.35 3.96 -10.30
C LYS A 91 24.16 4.62 -9.18
N PHE A 92 23.58 5.63 -8.53
CA PHE A 92 24.21 6.45 -7.50
C PHE A 92 23.90 5.92 -6.09
N MET A 93 22.75 5.26 -5.94
CA MET A 93 22.26 4.70 -4.67
C MET A 93 21.95 3.21 -4.81
N PRO A 94 22.95 2.35 -5.10
CA PRO A 94 22.73 0.95 -5.44
C PRO A 94 22.19 0.13 -4.27
N PHE A 95 22.60 0.39 -3.03
CA PHE A 95 22.11 -0.33 -1.87
C PHE A 95 20.65 0.03 -1.59
N THR A 96 20.31 1.31 -1.64
CA THR A 96 18.92 1.78 -1.49
C THR A 96 18.04 1.23 -2.62
N ALA A 97 18.52 1.23 -3.86
CA ALA A 97 17.79 0.67 -5.00
C ALA A 97 17.53 -0.84 -4.85
N LEU A 98 18.55 -1.60 -4.43
CA LEU A 98 18.43 -3.04 -4.20
C LEU A 98 17.39 -3.34 -3.10
N THR A 99 17.53 -2.73 -1.95
CA THR A 99 16.66 -2.98 -0.78
C THR A 99 15.22 -2.53 -1.04
N PHE A 100 15.03 -1.41 -1.73
CA PHE A 100 13.70 -0.97 -2.19
C PHE A 100 13.12 -1.97 -3.20
N GLY A 101 13.93 -2.49 -4.11
CA GLY A 101 13.55 -3.51 -5.08
C GLY A 101 13.09 -4.81 -4.43
N LEU A 102 13.77 -5.26 -3.37
CA LEU A 102 13.35 -6.44 -2.58
C LEU A 102 11.98 -6.23 -1.93
N GLY A 103 11.76 -5.05 -1.31
CA GLY A 103 10.45 -4.67 -0.78
C GLY A 103 9.37 -4.58 -1.86
N TYR A 104 9.72 -4.05 -3.03
CA TYR A 104 8.84 -3.99 -4.20
C TYR A 104 8.41 -5.37 -4.68
N LEU A 105 9.34 -6.32 -4.82
CA LEU A 105 9.02 -7.70 -5.22
C LEU A 105 8.12 -8.39 -4.18
N ALA A 106 8.34 -8.09 -2.90
CA ALA A 106 7.48 -8.60 -1.82
C ALA A 106 6.07 -8.04 -1.90
N ILE A 107 5.89 -6.71 -2.04
CA ILE A 107 4.54 -6.11 -2.03
C ILE A 107 3.69 -6.49 -3.25
N ILE A 108 4.30 -6.69 -4.42
CA ILE A 108 3.56 -7.17 -5.60
C ILE A 108 3.23 -8.66 -5.51
N GLY A 109 3.87 -9.42 -4.62
CA GLY A 109 3.57 -10.83 -4.36
C GLY A 109 4.29 -11.80 -5.32
N VAL A 110 5.53 -11.50 -5.71
CA VAL A 110 6.34 -12.42 -6.52
C VAL A 110 6.96 -13.50 -5.64
N PRO A 111 6.87 -14.80 -5.98
CA PRO A 111 7.62 -15.85 -5.29
C PRO A 111 9.14 -15.64 -5.42
N PRO A 112 9.94 -15.92 -4.41
CA PRO A 112 9.64 -16.45 -3.07
C PRO A 112 9.50 -15.37 -1.98
N PHE A 113 9.19 -14.13 -2.33
CA PHE A 113 9.14 -13.01 -1.38
C PHE A 113 7.94 -13.11 -0.41
N SER A 114 8.07 -12.46 0.76
CA SER A 114 7.16 -12.58 1.89
C SER A 114 5.69 -12.29 1.56
N GLY A 115 5.43 -11.31 0.67
CA GLY A 115 4.08 -10.93 0.29
C GLY A 115 3.33 -12.00 -0.50
N PHE A 116 4.01 -12.86 -1.25
CA PHE A 116 3.41 -14.00 -1.93
C PHE A 116 2.69 -14.92 -0.94
N TYR A 117 3.38 -15.34 0.13
CA TYR A 117 2.83 -16.28 1.11
C TYR A 117 1.62 -15.75 1.87
N SER A 118 1.53 -14.44 2.08
CA SER A 118 0.44 -13.85 2.86
C SER A 118 -0.71 -13.33 1.99
N LYS A 119 -0.40 -12.60 0.92
CA LYS A 119 -1.41 -11.98 0.05
C LYS A 119 -2.17 -13.01 -0.77
N ASP A 120 -1.48 -14.02 -1.30
CA ASP A 120 -2.10 -15.11 -2.06
C ASP A 120 -3.14 -15.85 -1.23
N LYS A 121 -2.83 -16.11 0.06
CA LYS A 121 -3.76 -16.74 0.98
C LYS A 121 -5.00 -15.90 1.27
N ILE A 122 -4.88 -14.56 1.30
CA ILE A 122 -6.04 -13.67 1.42
C ILE A 122 -6.92 -13.75 0.17
N ILE A 123 -6.32 -13.75 -1.03
CA ILE A 123 -7.05 -13.85 -2.30
C ILE A 123 -7.76 -15.21 -2.40
N GLU A 124 -7.05 -16.29 -2.06
CA GLU A 124 -7.60 -17.64 -2.00
C GLU A 124 -8.80 -17.72 -1.07
N THR A 125 -8.66 -17.23 0.17
CA THR A 125 -9.74 -17.22 1.16
C THR A 125 -10.92 -16.36 0.69
N ALA A 126 -10.67 -15.27 -0.04
CA ALA A 126 -11.72 -14.43 -0.59
C ALA A 126 -12.56 -15.17 -1.65
N PHE A 127 -11.93 -15.90 -2.57
CA PHE A 127 -12.62 -16.74 -3.55
C PHE A 127 -13.40 -17.89 -2.87
N ASN A 128 -12.80 -18.52 -1.86
CA ASN A 128 -13.39 -19.63 -1.13
C ASN A 128 -14.53 -19.22 -0.17
N ALA A 129 -14.84 -17.91 -0.07
CA ALA A 129 -16.08 -17.46 0.59
C ALA A 129 -17.36 -17.93 -0.14
N GLY A 130 -17.21 -18.50 -1.33
CA GLY A 130 -18.25 -19.19 -2.09
C GLY A 130 -19.30 -18.29 -2.76
N GLY A 131 -19.96 -18.84 -3.77
CA GLY A 131 -21.04 -18.18 -4.50
C GLY A 131 -20.65 -16.83 -5.13
N ILE A 132 -21.63 -15.99 -5.40
CA ILE A 132 -21.43 -14.65 -6.00
C ILE A 132 -20.56 -13.76 -5.10
N LYS A 133 -20.71 -13.91 -3.77
CA LYS A 133 -19.92 -13.17 -2.77
C LYS A 133 -18.42 -13.48 -2.91
N GLY A 134 -18.05 -14.76 -2.97
CA GLY A 134 -16.66 -15.19 -3.12
C GLY A 134 -16.05 -14.71 -4.43
N ILE A 135 -16.79 -14.80 -5.54
CA ILE A 135 -16.35 -14.28 -6.84
C ILE A 135 -16.11 -12.77 -6.76
N ALA A 136 -17.05 -12.01 -6.21
CA ALA A 136 -16.91 -10.55 -6.12
C ALA A 136 -15.71 -10.12 -5.26
N LEU A 137 -15.52 -10.76 -4.09
CA LEU A 137 -14.40 -10.46 -3.20
C LEU A 137 -13.05 -10.91 -3.79
N GLY A 138 -13.02 -12.11 -4.38
CA GLY A 138 -11.84 -12.62 -5.06
C GLY A 138 -11.42 -11.74 -6.25
N MET A 139 -12.37 -11.31 -7.06
CA MET A 139 -12.10 -10.39 -8.18
C MET A 139 -11.65 -9.02 -7.71
N ALA A 140 -12.23 -8.48 -6.63
CA ALA A 140 -11.80 -7.20 -6.06
C ALA A 140 -10.35 -7.27 -5.54
N THR A 141 -9.99 -8.36 -4.84
CA THR A 141 -8.62 -8.58 -4.36
C THR A 141 -7.65 -8.80 -5.52
N LEU A 142 -8.04 -9.55 -6.53
CA LEU A 142 -7.23 -9.79 -7.72
C LEU A 142 -6.99 -8.49 -8.52
N LEU A 143 -8.03 -7.67 -8.71
CA LEU A 143 -7.91 -6.34 -9.31
C LEU A 143 -6.97 -5.44 -8.51
N GLY A 144 -7.08 -5.46 -7.19
CA GLY A 144 -6.15 -4.77 -6.30
C GLY A 144 -4.70 -5.23 -6.49
N ALA A 145 -4.46 -6.51 -6.77
CA ALA A 145 -3.12 -7.03 -7.06
C ALA A 145 -2.57 -6.50 -8.39
N VAL A 146 -3.38 -6.47 -9.47
CA VAL A 146 -3.01 -5.85 -10.76
C VAL A 146 -2.61 -4.39 -10.57
N ILE A 147 -3.47 -3.62 -9.89
CA ILE A 147 -3.24 -2.19 -9.69
C ILE A 147 -2.01 -1.95 -8.80
N THR A 148 -1.81 -2.78 -7.76
CA THR A 148 -0.62 -2.72 -6.90
C THR A 148 0.66 -2.95 -7.71
N ALA A 149 0.69 -3.99 -8.53
CA ALA A 149 1.82 -4.29 -9.41
C ALA A 149 2.10 -3.12 -10.37
N PHE A 150 1.05 -2.54 -10.97
CA PHE A 150 1.18 -1.41 -11.87
C PHE A 150 1.81 -0.18 -11.19
N TYR A 151 1.22 0.32 -10.08
CA TYR A 151 1.72 1.57 -9.50
C TYR A 151 3.06 1.40 -8.79
N MET A 152 3.32 0.25 -8.19
CA MET A 152 4.62 0.00 -7.55
C MET A 152 5.74 -0.13 -8.59
N THR A 153 5.48 -0.79 -9.71
CA THR A 153 6.41 -0.82 -10.85
C THR A 153 6.67 0.59 -11.39
N ARG A 154 5.62 1.42 -11.49
CA ARG A 154 5.77 2.84 -11.86
C ARG A 154 6.68 3.59 -10.89
N VAL A 155 6.50 3.42 -9.56
CA VAL A 155 7.36 4.04 -8.55
C VAL A 155 8.82 3.64 -8.77
N VAL A 156 9.09 2.35 -8.95
CA VAL A 156 10.44 1.81 -9.15
C VAL A 156 11.08 2.34 -10.44
N ILE A 157 10.35 2.32 -11.55
CA ILE A 157 10.87 2.81 -12.84
C ILE A 157 11.18 4.30 -12.78
N LEU A 158 10.24 5.10 -12.27
CA LEU A 158 10.41 6.55 -12.23
C LEU A 158 11.51 7.00 -11.27
N THR A 159 11.81 6.22 -10.24
CA THR A 159 12.83 6.57 -9.25
C THR A 159 14.21 6.06 -9.66
N PHE A 160 14.34 4.76 -9.88
CA PHE A 160 15.64 4.10 -9.98
C PHE A 160 16.13 3.87 -11.40
N PHE A 161 15.24 3.87 -12.38
CA PHE A 161 15.55 3.57 -13.78
C PHE A 161 15.29 4.75 -14.71
N GLY A 162 15.68 4.59 -15.97
CA GLY A 162 15.50 5.59 -17.02
C GLY A 162 16.54 6.69 -16.98
N ASN A 163 16.29 7.75 -17.76
CA ASN A 163 17.19 8.91 -17.85
C ASN A 163 17.07 9.81 -16.62
N GLU A 164 18.18 10.43 -16.28
CA GLU A 164 18.30 11.42 -15.20
C GLU A 164 17.44 12.65 -15.52
N ARG A 165 16.59 13.05 -14.56
CA ARG A 165 15.68 14.20 -14.69
C ARG A 165 15.95 15.26 -13.63
N TRP A 166 17.07 15.14 -12.93
CA TRP A 166 17.59 16.05 -11.92
C TRP A 166 18.82 16.80 -12.45
N GLY A 167 19.13 17.97 -11.90
CA GLY A 167 20.26 18.80 -12.34
C GLY A 167 21.59 18.31 -11.78
N HIS A 168 22.70 18.54 -12.50
CA HIS A 168 24.06 18.17 -12.07
C HIS A 168 24.47 18.68 -10.67
N LYS A 169 23.82 19.72 -10.15
CA LYS A 169 24.06 20.22 -8.78
C LYS A 169 23.40 19.37 -7.69
N ASP A 170 22.53 18.44 -8.08
CA ASP A 170 21.70 17.62 -7.19
C ASP A 170 22.04 16.14 -7.34
N GLU A 171 23.31 15.82 -7.64
CA GLU A 171 23.78 14.44 -7.80
C GLU A 171 23.47 13.62 -6.55
N PRO A 172 22.69 12.50 -6.71
CA PRO A 172 22.29 11.68 -5.58
C PRO A 172 23.50 10.99 -4.97
N ALA A 173 23.53 10.91 -3.64
CA ALA A 173 24.53 10.14 -2.92
C ALA A 173 23.87 9.11 -2.00
N GLU A 174 24.51 7.94 -1.86
CA GLU A 174 24.02 6.91 -0.95
C GLU A 174 23.99 7.46 0.50
N SER A 175 22.97 7.05 1.25
CA SER A 175 22.79 7.48 2.62
C SER A 175 23.85 6.89 3.56
N PRO A 176 24.11 7.49 4.73
CA PRO A 176 25.06 6.97 5.70
C PRO A 176 24.63 5.59 6.25
N ALA A 177 25.61 4.80 6.70
CA ALA A 177 25.40 3.44 7.19
C ALA A 177 24.31 3.34 8.28
N LEU A 178 24.17 4.35 9.12
CA LEU A 178 23.14 4.40 10.18
C LEU A 178 21.71 4.32 9.61
N MET A 179 21.48 4.84 8.42
CA MET A 179 20.19 4.71 7.71
C MET A 179 20.10 3.39 6.94
N LEU A 180 21.20 2.93 6.34
CA LEU A 180 21.20 1.75 5.48
C LEU A 180 21.08 0.44 6.27
N ILE A 181 21.64 0.32 7.47
CA ILE A 181 21.58 -0.89 8.30
C ILE A 181 20.13 -1.30 8.61
N PRO A 182 19.24 -0.43 9.14
CA PRO A 182 17.84 -0.77 9.34
C PRO A 182 17.13 -1.19 8.06
N ILE A 183 17.38 -0.50 6.94
CA ILE A 183 16.79 -0.83 5.63
C ILE A 183 17.21 -2.24 5.20
N GLY A 184 18.49 -2.58 5.34
CA GLY A 184 19.03 -3.91 5.03
C GLY A 184 18.40 -5.02 5.87
N LEU A 185 18.30 -4.82 7.18
CA LEU A 185 17.67 -5.79 8.09
C LEU A 185 16.19 -6.04 7.74
N LEU A 186 15.44 -4.98 7.47
CA LEU A 186 14.04 -5.08 7.07
C LEU A 186 13.88 -5.76 5.69
N SER A 187 14.83 -5.57 4.79
CA SER A 187 14.83 -6.23 3.48
C SER A 187 15.04 -7.74 3.58
N ILE A 188 15.83 -8.22 4.54
CA ILE A 188 15.95 -9.65 4.86
C ILE A 188 14.59 -10.21 5.28
N GLY A 189 13.85 -9.51 6.15
CA GLY A 189 12.48 -9.87 6.52
C GLY A 189 11.53 -9.86 5.33
N SER A 190 11.71 -8.95 4.38
CA SER A 190 10.91 -8.89 3.14
C SER A 190 11.08 -10.13 2.26
N ILE A 191 12.22 -10.83 2.36
CA ILE A 191 12.47 -12.09 1.65
C ILE A 191 11.95 -13.27 2.49
N ALA A 192 12.37 -13.37 3.76
CA ALA A 192 12.30 -14.60 4.54
C ALA A 192 11.04 -14.74 5.41
N ALA A 193 10.45 -13.64 5.89
CA ALA A 193 9.38 -13.68 6.89
C ALA A 193 8.15 -14.48 6.41
N GLY A 194 7.76 -14.32 5.14
CA GLY A 194 6.62 -15.05 4.59
C GLY A 194 6.82 -16.56 4.63
N PHE A 195 7.97 -17.04 4.20
CA PHE A 195 8.31 -18.46 4.26
C PHE A 195 8.37 -18.97 5.71
N ILE A 196 8.99 -18.21 6.62
CA ILE A 196 9.11 -18.61 8.03
C ILE A 196 7.72 -18.75 8.67
N PHE A 197 6.83 -17.80 8.44
CA PHE A 197 5.48 -17.80 9.03
C PHE A 197 4.54 -18.81 8.39
N SER A 198 4.74 -19.15 7.11
CA SER A 198 3.90 -20.11 6.39
C SER A 198 4.36 -21.57 6.57
N LYS A 199 5.62 -21.81 6.94
CA LYS A 199 6.16 -23.16 7.04
C LYS A 199 5.39 -24.00 8.06
N GLY A 200 4.73 -25.09 7.58
CA GLY A 200 3.94 -26.00 8.42
C GLY A 200 2.75 -25.31 9.08
N ASP A 201 2.17 -24.28 8.43
CA ASP A 201 1.11 -23.42 8.98
C ASP A 201 1.44 -22.84 10.36
N GLY A 202 2.74 -22.59 10.61
CA GLY A 202 3.27 -22.26 11.93
C GLY A 202 2.57 -21.07 12.59
N LEU A 203 2.33 -19.96 11.86
CA LEU A 203 1.64 -18.81 12.41
C LEU A 203 0.13 -19.08 12.61
N VAL A 204 -0.51 -19.80 11.69
CA VAL A 204 -1.93 -20.18 11.80
C VAL A 204 -2.16 -21.04 13.03
N ASN A 205 -1.32 -22.06 13.21
CA ASN A 205 -1.38 -22.97 14.36
C ASN A 205 -1.08 -22.24 15.68
N TRP A 206 -0.12 -21.29 15.67
CA TRP A 206 0.20 -20.48 16.84
C TRP A 206 -0.95 -19.55 17.26
N LEU A 207 -1.69 -19.01 16.29
CA LEU A 207 -2.84 -18.12 16.53
C LEU A 207 -4.12 -18.91 16.89
N GLN A 208 -4.19 -20.22 16.59
CA GLN A 208 -5.39 -21.02 16.75
C GLN A 208 -6.08 -20.91 18.11
N PRO A 209 -5.37 -20.89 19.28
CA PRO A 209 -6.01 -20.75 20.57
C PRO A 209 -6.76 -19.43 20.78
N VAL A 210 -6.33 -18.36 20.09
CA VAL A 210 -6.91 -17.02 20.20
C VAL A 210 -8.01 -16.79 19.17
N VAL A 211 -7.80 -17.30 17.95
CA VAL A 211 -8.70 -17.06 16.80
C VAL A 211 -9.92 -18.00 16.81
N ASN A 212 -10.01 -18.87 17.77
CA ASN A 212 -10.95 -19.98 17.92
C ASN A 212 -10.49 -21.25 17.20
N PRO A 213 -10.57 -22.44 17.87
CA PRO A 213 -10.24 -23.67 17.21
C PRO A 213 -11.15 -23.80 16.00
N LEU A 214 -10.56 -23.75 14.84
CA LEU A 214 -11.22 -24.05 13.60
C LEU A 214 -11.74 -25.49 13.76
N LYS A 215 -12.99 -25.66 14.15
CA LYS A 215 -13.68 -26.86 13.73
C LYS A 215 -13.52 -26.88 12.25
N GLU A 216 -12.88 -27.91 11.75
CA GLU A 216 -12.69 -28.14 10.33
C GLU A 216 -14.03 -27.95 9.62
N HIS A 217 -14.35 -26.71 9.27
CA HIS A 217 -15.26 -26.45 8.20
C HIS A 217 -14.41 -26.75 6.97
N HIS A 218 -14.47 -27.97 6.49
CA HIS A 218 -14.21 -28.27 5.10
C HIS A 218 -15.24 -27.47 4.29
N ALA A 219 -15.02 -26.17 4.17
CA ALA A 219 -15.66 -25.42 3.11
C ALA A 219 -15.14 -26.06 1.82
N GLU A 220 -16.04 -26.62 1.03
CA GLU A 220 -15.68 -27.12 -0.31
C GLU A 220 -14.86 -26.01 -0.98
N GLU A 221 -13.61 -26.32 -1.32
CA GLU A 221 -12.73 -25.37 -1.97
C GLU A 221 -13.39 -24.98 -3.29
N PHE A 222 -13.87 -23.75 -3.39
CA PHE A 222 -14.50 -23.26 -4.61
C PHE A 222 -13.49 -23.23 -5.78
N LEU A 223 -12.23 -22.90 -5.49
CA LEU A 223 -11.11 -22.95 -6.43
C LEU A 223 -9.89 -23.60 -5.76
N PRO A 224 -9.20 -24.51 -6.46
CA PRO A 224 -7.94 -25.07 -5.98
C PRO A 224 -6.89 -23.97 -5.74
N PRO A 225 -6.09 -24.05 -4.66
CA PRO A 225 -5.08 -23.06 -4.32
C PRO A 225 -4.11 -22.72 -5.47
N ILE A 226 -3.69 -23.74 -6.23
CA ILE A 226 -2.78 -23.57 -7.36
C ILE A 226 -3.39 -22.69 -8.48
N ILE A 227 -4.68 -22.79 -8.71
CA ILE A 227 -5.37 -21.96 -9.73
C ILE A 227 -5.40 -20.53 -9.27
N VAL A 228 -5.69 -20.25 -8.00
CA VAL A 228 -5.69 -18.89 -7.45
C VAL A 228 -4.30 -18.29 -7.51
N SER A 229 -3.26 -19.03 -7.13
CA SER A 229 -1.87 -18.56 -7.21
C SER A 229 -1.45 -18.26 -8.65
N LEU A 230 -1.85 -19.07 -9.63
CA LEU A 230 -1.60 -18.78 -11.04
C LEU A 230 -2.35 -17.53 -11.52
N MET A 231 -3.61 -17.38 -11.13
CA MET A 231 -4.40 -16.18 -11.45
C MET A 231 -3.75 -14.92 -10.85
N THR A 232 -3.29 -14.99 -9.61
CA THR A 232 -2.59 -13.87 -8.94
C THR A 232 -1.27 -13.55 -9.65
N LEU A 233 -0.49 -14.56 -10.02
CA LEU A 233 0.77 -14.35 -10.74
C LEU A 233 0.51 -13.69 -12.10
N VAL A 234 -0.46 -14.18 -12.87
CA VAL A 234 -0.86 -13.58 -14.14
C VAL A 234 -1.34 -12.14 -13.96
N ALA A 235 -2.14 -11.86 -12.94
CA ALA A 235 -2.61 -10.53 -12.60
C ALA A 235 -1.44 -9.57 -12.30
N VAL A 236 -0.46 -10.01 -11.50
CA VAL A 236 0.76 -9.25 -11.20
C VAL A 236 1.56 -8.99 -12.46
N MET A 237 1.75 -10.00 -13.32
CA MET A 237 2.47 -9.86 -14.59
C MET A 237 1.79 -8.89 -15.55
N ILE A 238 0.46 -8.86 -15.60
CA ILE A 238 -0.30 -7.87 -16.38
C ILE A 238 0.01 -6.46 -15.86
N GLY A 239 -0.15 -6.22 -14.55
CA GLY A 239 0.11 -4.91 -13.95
C GLY A 239 1.53 -4.42 -14.19
N LEU A 240 2.52 -5.29 -14.00
CA LEU A 240 3.93 -5.04 -14.23
C LEU A 240 4.21 -4.70 -15.71
N THR A 241 3.72 -5.53 -16.64
CA THR A 241 3.94 -5.34 -18.08
C THR A 241 3.35 -4.01 -18.56
N VAL A 242 2.11 -3.70 -18.17
CA VAL A 242 1.45 -2.44 -18.52
C VAL A 242 2.26 -1.24 -17.99
N ALA A 243 2.77 -1.33 -16.76
CA ALA A 243 3.60 -0.26 -16.20
C ALA A 243 4.92 -0.08 -16.97
N ILE A 244 5.61 -1.19 -17.29
CA ILE A 244 6.85 -1.16 -18.06
C ILE A 244 6.59 -0.53 -19.43
N LEU A 245 5.60 -1.01 -20.17
CA LEU A 245 5.29 -0.49 -21.51
C LEU A 245 4.97 1.01 -21.48
N LYS A 246 4.30 1.47 -20.42
CA LYS A 246 3.90 2.87 -20.29
C LYS A 246 5.03 3.80 -19.84
N TYR A 247 5.95 3.33 -19.00
CA TYR A 247 6.95 4.18 -18.33
C TYR A 247 8.40 3.88 -18.74
N ARG A 248 8.65 2.90 -19.61
CA ARG A 248 9.98 2.57 -20.13
C ARG A 248 10.54 3.66 -21.07
N GLY A 249 9.68 4.51 -21.65
CA GLY A 249 10.10 5.57 -22.57
C GLY A 249 10.77 6.74 -21.85
N ASP A 250 11.73 7.39 -22.52
CA ASP A 250 12.54 8.47 -21.98
C ASP A 250 11.77 9.78 -21.72
N GLN A 251 10.56 9.91 -22.25
CA GLN A 251 9.76 11.13 -22.14
C GLN A 251 8.75 11.05 -20.99
N VAL A 252 9.21 11.22 -19.77
CA VAL A 252 8.32 11.42 -18.63
C VAL A 252 8.09 12.92 -18.48
N ALA A 253 6.91 13.41 -18.89
CA ALA A 253 6.54 14.81 -18.69
C ALA A 253 6.60 15.17 -17.19
N GLN A 254 7.28 16.28 -16.85
CA GLN A 254 7.38 16.73 -15.46
C GLN A 254 6.02 17.10 -14.86
N ALA A 255 5.13 17.64 -15.67
CA ALA A 255 3.73 17.84 -15.34
C ALA A 255 2.89 17.62 -16.60
N PRO A 256 2.00 16.62 -16.66
CA PRO A 256 1.12 16.46 -17.81
C PRO A 256 0.08 17.59 -17.83
N GLU A 257 0.03 18.34 -18.92
CA GLU A 257 -0.87 19.50 -19.10
C GLU A 257 -2.35 19.11 -19.15
N LYS A 258 -2.66 17.92 -19.68
CA LYS A 258 -4.03 17.39 -19.75
C LYS A 258 -4.08 15.98 -19.18
N VAL A 259 -4.87 15.81 -18.14
CA VAL A 259 -5.18 14.50 -17.55
C VAL A 259 -6.67 14.22 -17.65
N SER A 260 -7.04 12.94 -17.72
CA SER A 260 -8.45 12.56 -17.68
C SER A 260 -9.10 12.93 -16.36
N VAL A 261 -10.43 13.08 -16.36
CA VAL A 261 -11.20 13.40 -15.13
C VAL A 261 -10.93 12.36 -14.02
N LEU A 262 -10.82 11.08 -14.37
CA LEU A 262 -10.50 10.00 -13.43
C LEU A 262 -9.12 10.17 -12.79
N VAL A 263 -8.10 10.50 -13.59
CA VAL A 263 -6.75 10.76 -13.06
C VAL A 263 -6.72 12.01 -12.19
N SER A 264 -7.47 13.07 -12.57
CA SER A 264 -7.60 14.28 -11.77
C SER A 264 -8.26 13.98 -10.42
N ALA A 265 -9.35 13.20 -10.40
CA ALA A 265 -10.01 12.77 -9.17
C ALA A 265 -9.07 11.95 -8.28
N ALA A 266 -8.36 10.97 -8.85
CA ALA A 266 -7.40 10.15 -8.10
C ALA A 266 -6.23 10.98 -7.52
N ARG A 267 -5.77 12.03 -8.21
CA ARG A 267 -4.77 12.98 -7.70
C ARG A 267 -5.25 13.80 -6.51
N ARG A 268 -6.56 14.07 -6.45
CA ARG A 268 -7.25 14.76 -5.34
C ARG A 268 -7.83 13.80 -4.32
N ASP A 269 -7.25 12.60 -4.18
CA ASP A 269 -7.69 11.57 -3.23
C ASP A 269 -9.18 11.25 -3.37
N LEU A 270 -9.69 11.24 -4.62
CA LEU A 270 -11.11 11.06 -4.97
C LEU A 270 -12.03 12.05 -4.26
N PHE A 271 -11.55 13.27 -4.01
CA PHE A 271 -12.24 14.36 -3.32
C PHE A 271 -12.57 14.05 -1.85
N GLN A 272 -11.86 13.10 -1.22
CA GLN A 272 -12.09 12.76 0.19
C GLN A 272 -11.77 13.91 1.12
N ASP A 273 -10.69 14.66 0.87
CA ASP A 273 -10.30 15.80 1.70
C ASP A 273 -11.33 16.93 1.59
N GLU A 274 -11.80 17.24 0.38
CA GLU A 274 -12.84 18.24 0.16
C GLU A 274 -14.16 17.83 0.84
N PHE A 275 -14.52 16.54 0.78
CA PHE A 275 -15.70 16.03 1.48
C PHE A 275 -15.54 16.15 3.01
N ASN A 276 -14.41 15.73 3.56
CA ASN A 276 -14.15 15.81 4.99
C ASN A 276 -14.14 17.25 5.49
N GLU A 277 -13.55 18.17 4.71
CA GLU A 277 -13.55 19.59 5.03
C GLU A 277 -14.97 20.14 5.06
N ALA A 278 -15.77 19.87 4.03
CA ALA A 278 -17.13 20.41 3.92
C ALA A 278 -18.10 19.78 4.93
N ALA A 279 -18.02 18.44 5.14
CA ALA A 279 -19.00 17.72 5.96
C ALA A 279 -18.69 17.75 7.47
N PHE A 280 -17.40 17.83 7.85
CA PHE A 280 -17.00 17.69 9.25
C PHE A 280 -16.19 18.90 9.76
N MET A 281 -15.16 19.34 9.03
CA MET A 281 -14.25 20.35 9.56
C MET A 281 -14.91 21.73 9.65
N ARG A 282 -15.56 22.20 8.59
CA ARG A 282 -16.23 23.51 8.58
C ARG A 282 -17.40 23.58 9.58
N PRO A 283 -18.32 22.57 9.63
CA PRO A 283 -19.34 22.54 10.67
C PRO A 283 -18.78 22.48 12.09
N GLY A 284 -17.73 21.66 12.32
CA GLY A 284 -17.03 21.58 13.61
C GLY A 284 -16.42 22.91 14.04
N GLN A 285 -15.74 23.61 13.14
CA GLN A 285 -15.19 24.95 13.40
C GLN A 285 -16.30 25.96 13.72
N SER A 286 -17.45 25.89 13.03
CA SER A 286 -18.61 26.75 13.30
C SER A 286 -19.20 26.47 14.68
N LEU A 287 -19.31 25.20 15.07
CA LEU A 287 -19.74 24.78 16.39
C LEU A 287 -18.81 25.33 17.49
N ILE A 288 -17.50 25.21 17.30
CA ILE A 288 -16.49 25.72 18.23
C ILE A 288 -16.68 27.25 18.42
N LYS A 289 -16.88 28.00 17.33
CA LYS A 289 -17.12 29.46 17.43
C LYS A 289 -18.37 29.77 18.20
N ILE A 290 -19.45 29.01 18.02
CA ILE A 290 -20.69 29.17 18.78
C ILE A 290 -20.46 28.92 20.26
N LEU A 291 -19.76 27.81 20.60
CA LEU A 291 -19.47 27.47 21.99
C LEU A 291 -18.58 28.53 22.67
N LEU A 292 -17.54 29.01 21.98
CA LEU A 292 -16.68 30.09 22.49
C LEU A 292 -17.48 31.39 22.73
N ASN A 293 -18.38 31.74 21.84
CA ASN A 293 -19.25 32.94 22.04
C ASN A 293 -20.23 32.75 23.20
N LEU A 294 -20.78 31.54 23.36
CA LEU A 294 -21.63 31.23 24.50
C LEU A 294 -20.86 31.30 25.82
N ASP A 295 -19.65 30.74 25.87
CA ASP A 295 -18.79 30.82 27.04
C ASP A 295 -18.46 32.26 27.42
N TYR A 296 -18.03 33.07 26.44
CA TYR A 296 -17.73 34.49 26.64
C TYR A 296 -18.94 35.30 27.12
N ILE A 297 -20.15 35.08 26.55
CA ILE A 297 -21.35 35.83 26.89
C ILE A 297 -21.96 35.34 28.21
N LEU A 298 -22.11 34.05 28.39
CA LEU A 298 -22.80 33.46 29.55
C LEU A 298 -21.91 33.37 30.79
N ILE A 299 -20.69 32.79 30.61
CA ILE A 299 -19.81 32.53 31.76
C ILE A 299 -19.03 33.81 32.11
N ASP A 300 -18.25 34.32 31.19
CA ASP A 300 -17.44 35.52 31.43
C ASP A 300 -18.33 36.77 31.68
N GLY A 301 -19.43 36.87 30.94
CA GLY A 301 -20.39 37.98 31.12
C GLY A 301 -21.07 37.98 32.50
N LEU A 302 -21.46 36.80 32.99
CA LEU A 302 -22.01 36.67 34.37
C LEU A 302 -20.95 36.97 35.42
N VAL A 303 -19.73 36.44 35.26
CA VAL A 303 -18.64 36.68 36.22
C VAL A 303 -18.24 38.16 36.28
N ARG A 304 -18.31 38.90 35.18
CA ARG A 304 -18.01 40.35 35.14
C ARG A 304 -19.16 41.23 35.62
N SER A 305 -20.36 40.67 35.71
CA SER A 305 -21.55 41.41 36.18
C SER A 305 -21.78 41.33 37.70
N VAL A 306 -21.02 40.50 38.38
CA VAL A 306 -20.92 40.38 39.84
C VAL A 306 -19.70 41.15 40.35
#